data_4aa2de8ef914ac7f9cf04c76f96224ac
#
_entry.id   4aa2de8ef914ac7f9cf04c76f96224ac
#
_cell.length_a   1.000
_cell.length_b   1.000
_cell.length_c   1.000
_cell.angle_alpha   90.00
_cell.angle_beta   90.00
_cell.angle_gamma   90.00
#
_symmetry.space_group_name_H-M   'P 1'
#
loop_
_entity.id
_entity.type
_entity.pdbx_description
1 polymer ?
#
loop_
_entity_poly.entity_id
_entity_poly.type
_entity_poly.pdbx_seq_one_letter_code
_entity_poly.pdbx_strand_id
1 'polypeptide(L)'
;MTKKMMINPYSITNYNRTLNEKQEFLLFCMVVAGKTAYIQAQKLEDFLKSIHTRLMMPDSCSPFQIIKSADQHGILLQELQKAKLGQYNKLFKGFKYLIDNPINLEQCKTDELEKIPGIGMKSSRFFLLHSFKNYNGSLAILDTHILKFIKENIDNRAPKSTPTIAVTYKYWEDVFLYWCDKMGKDTAEFDLEIWKSYARTAKP
;
A
#
# COMPACT_ATOMS: atom_id res chain seq x y z
N MET A 1 -18.57 21.23 -4.01
CA MET A 1 -17.66 20.33 -4.77
C MET A 1 -17.08 19.34 -3.79
N THR A 2 -17.48 18.08 -3.89
CA THR A 2 -16.88 17.00 -3.10
C THR A 2 -15.41 16.84 -3.55
N LYS A 3 -14.49 17.15 -2.66
CA LYS A 3 -13.04 17.04 -2.90
C LYS A 3 -12.71 15.59 -3.26
N LYS A 4 -12.22 15.35 -4.47
CA LYS A 4 -11.81 14.02 -4.93
C LYS A 4 -10.63 13.57 -4.05
N MET A 5 -10.80 12.52 -3.26
CA MET A 5 -9.69 11.90 -2.53
C MET A 5 -8.63 11.44 -3.54
N MET A 6 -7.35 11.71 -3.27
CA MET A 6 -6.26 11.31 -4.16
C MET A 6 -6.17 9.78 -4.26
N ILE A 7 -6.38 9.07 -3.15
CA ILE A 7 -6.44 7.60 -3.14
C ILE A 7 -7.86 7.15 -2.80
N ASN A 8 -8.48 6.41 -3.74
CA ASN A 8 -9.76 5.74 -3.51
C ASN A 8 -9.52 4.23 -3.29
N PRO A 9 -9.70 3.71 -2.06
CA PRO A 9 -9.46 2.29 -1.79
C PRO A 9 -10.39 1.33 -2.56
N TYR A 10 -11.55 1.78 -3.02
CA TYR A 10 -12.50 0.95 -3.76
C TYR A 10 -12.19 0.85 -5.27
N SER A 11 -11.28 1.70 -5.77
CA SER A 11 -10.78 1.69 -7.15
C SER A 11 -9.26 1.91 -7.14
N ILE A 12 -8.57 1.06 -6.38
CA ILE A 12 -7.15 1.24 -6.08
C ILE A 12 -6.25 0.91 -7.27
N THR A 13 -6.67 0.04 -8.19
CA THR A 13 -5.90 -0.31 -9.38
C THR A 13 -5.89 0.86 -10.37
N ASN A 14 -4.70 1.38 -10.63
CA ASN A 14 -4.49 2.45 -11.62
C ASN A 14 -3.07 2.35 -12.19
N TYR A 15 -2.96 1.90 -13.43
CA TYR A 15 -1.67 1.71 -14.11
C TYR A 15 -1.13 3.00 -14.74
N ASN A 16 -1.93 4.07 -14.76
CA ASN A 16 -1.57 5.37 -15.34
C ASN A 16 -1.22 6.44 -14.27
N ARG A 17 -0.84 6.00 -13.07
CA ARG A 17 -0.42 6.94 -12.02
C ARG A 17 0.78 7.75 -12.46
N THR A 18 0.72 9.05 -12.29
CA THR A 18 1.89 9.93 -12.34
C THR A 18 2.90 9.57 -11.24
N LEU A 19 4.11 10.08 -11.33
CA LEU A 19 5.12 9.83 -10.29
C LEU A 19 4.65 10.32 -8.90
N ASN A 20 3.99 11.47 -8.82
CA ASN A 20 3.45 11.99 -7.55
C ASN A 20 2.36 11.08 -6.98
N GLU A 21 1.46 10.57 -7.82
CA GLU A 21 0.44 9.61 -7.41
C GLU A 21 1.03 8.26 -6.99
N LYS A 22 2.13 7.80 -7.61
CA LYS A 22 2.86 6.61 -7.17
C LYS A 22 3.54 6.84 -5.82
N GLN A 23 4.13 8.01 -5.60
CA GLN A 23 4.70 8.37 -4.29
C GLN A 23 3.63 8.33 -3.21
N GLU A 24 2.48 8.97 -3.44
CA GLU A 24 1.39 8.94 -2.47
C GLU A 24 0.83 7.54 -2.25
N PHE A 25 0.69 6.75 -3.32
CA PHE A 25 0.23 5.38 -3.20
C PHE A 25 1.22 4.49 -2.41
N LEU A 26 2.53 4.67 -2.57
CA LEU A 26 3.52 3.97 -1.76
C LEU A 26 3.39 4.35 -0.27
N LEU A 27 3.22 5.63 0.05
CA LEU A 27 2.97 6.08 1.42
C LEU A 27 1.68 5.46 1.97
N PHE A 28 0.63 5.38 1.14
CA PHE A 28 -0.62 4.72 1.52
C PHE A 28 -0.42 3.24 1.85
N CYS A 29 0.37 2.49 1.05
CA CYS A 29 0.70 1.09 1.33
C CYS A 29 1.37 0.92 2.71
N MET A 30 2.15 1.92 3.15
CA MET A 30 2.80 1.90 4.46
C MET A 30 1.83 2.20 5.61
N VAL A 31 0.91 3.15 5.43
CA VAL A 31 0.00 3.58 6.51
C VAL A 31 -1.21 2.68 6.67
N VAL A 32 -1.63 1.94 5.63
CA VAL A 32 -2.87 1.13 5.63
C VAL A 32 -2.71 -0.23 6.31
N ALA A 33 -1.48 -0.69 6.54
CA ALA A 33 -1.21 -2.03 7.06
C ALA A 33 -1.97 -2.32 8.37
N GLY A 34 -2.93 -3.27 8.32
CA GLY A 34 -3.75 -3.69 9.45
C GLY A 34 -4.79 -2.66 9.92
N LYS A 35 -5.21 -1.74 9.03
CA LYS A 35 -6.14 -0.65 9.36
C LYS A 35 -7.21 -0.48 8.28
N THR A 36 -8.27 0.27 8.59
CA THR A 36 -9.35 0.60 7.65
C THR A 36 -8.85 1.50 6.53
N ALA A 37 -8.86 1.00 5.30
CA ALA A 37 -8.26 1.64 4.13
C ALA A 37 -8.79 3.08 3.89
N TYR A 38 -10.11 3.27 3.93
CA TYR A 38 -10.73 4.59 3.73
C TYR A 38 -10.25 5.62 4.76
N ILE A 39 -10.22 5.23 6.04
CA ILE A 39 -9.77 6.12 7.14
C ILE A 39 -8.30 6.48 6.97
N GLN A 40 -7.46 5.52 6.56
CA GLN A 40 -6.03 5.79 6.39
C GLN A 40 -5.74 6.63 5.15
N ALA A 41 -6.50 6.49 4.07
CA ALA A 41 -6.40 7.36 2.89
C ALA A 41 -6.70 8.82 3.26
N GLN A 42 -7.79 9.06 3.99
CA GLN A 42 -8.15 10.39 4.46
C GLN A 42 -7.08 10.99 5.39
N LYS A 43 -6.58 10.20 6.35
CA LYS A 43 -5.54 10.65 7.28
C LYS A 43 -4.22 10.96 6.57
N LEU A 44 -3.84 10.20 5.55
CA LEU A 44 -2.65 10.48 4.76
C LEU A 44 -2.79 11.78 3.98
N GLU A 45 -3.94 12.00 3.35
CA GLU A 45 -4.24 13.26 2.65
C GLU A 45 -4.15 14.45 3.60
N ASP A 46 -4.80 14.36 4.78
CA ASP A 46 -4.78 15.42 5.79
C ASP A 46 -3.37 15.67 6.34
N PHE A 47 -2.58 14.60 6.52
CA PHE A 47 -1.18 14.68 6.93
C PHE A 47 -0.32 15.46 5.93
N LEU A 48 -0.35 15.08 4.65
CA LEU A 48 0.41 15.75 3.61
C LEU A 48 -0.02 17.21 3.47
N LYS A 49 -1.33 17.48 3.48
CA LYS A 49 -1.89 18.83 3.41
C LYS A 49 -1.51 19.68 4.62
N SER A 50 -1.53 19.14 5.83
CA SER A 50 -1.15 19.86 7.05
C SER A 50 0.29 20.37 6.98
N ILE A 51 1.23 19.52 6.55
CA ILE A 51 2.64 19.89 6.36
C ILE A 51 2.78 20.94 5.26
N HIS A 52 2.17 20.69 4.09
CA HIS A 52 2.21 21.58 2.94
C HIS A 52 1.75 22.99 3.33
N THR A 53 0.61 23.12 4.02
CA THR A 53 0.07 24.40 4.48
C THR A 53 0.94 25.04 5.56
N ARG A 54 1.42 24.25 6.55
CA ARG A 54 2.24 24.74 7.66
C ARG A 54 3.58 25.32 7.20
N LEU A 55 4.19 24.70 6.19
CA LEU A 55 5.48 25.13 5.64
C LEU A 55 5.33 26.04 4.42
N MET A 56 4.11 26.46 4.08
CA MET A 56 3.81 27.33 2.91
C MET A 56 4.49 26.83 1.62
N MET A 57 4.39 25.52 1.37
CA MET A 57 5.07 24.91 0.24
C MET A 57 4.35 25.20 -1.10
N PRO A 58 5.08 25.27 -2.22
CA PRO A 58 4.49 25.38 -3.55
C PRO A 58 3.59 24.19 -3.89
N ASP A 59 2.48 24.41 -4.62
CA ASP A 59 1.54 23.37 -5.04
C ASP A 59 2.18 22.27 -5.93
N SER A 60 3.33 22.57 -6.53
CA SER A 60 4.12 21.64 -7.35
C SER A 60 4.91 20.61 -6.54
N CYS A 61 4.95 20.73 -5.21
CA CYS A 61 5.72 19.81 -4.36
C CYS A 61 5.14 18.40 -4.38
N SER A 62 6.01 17.43 -4.63
CA SER A 62 5.66 16.01 -4.56
C SER A 62 5.47 15.53 -3.11
N PRO A 63 4.74 14.42 -2.88
CA PRO A 63 4.59 13.84 -1.55
C PRO A 63 5.92 13.58 -0.82
N PHE A 64 6.95 13.12 -1.53
CA PHE A 64 8.28 12.90 -0.92
C PHE A 64 8.99 14.21 -0.58
N GLN A 65 8.82 15.27 -1.38
CA GLN A 65 9.35 16.60 -1.03
C GLN A 65 8.66 17.16 0.21
N ILE A 66 7.36 16.96 0.37
CA ILE A 66 6.61 17.37 1.57
C ILE A 66 7.18 16.67 2.82
N ILE A 67 7.39 15.35 2.75
CA ILE A 67 7.98 14.58 3.86
C ILE A 67 9.41 15.02 4.15
N LYS A 68 10.22 15.25 3.12
CA LYS A 68 11.61 15.73 3.25
C LYS A 68 11.66 17.08 3.96
N SER A 69 10.81 18.02 3.58
CA SER A 69 10.71 19.30 4.25
C SER A 69 10.30 19.18 5.71
N ALA A 70 9.33 18.31 6.02
CA ALA A 70 8.93 18.05 7.40
C ALA A 70 10.06 17.46 8.26
N ASP A 71 10.89 16.56 7.69
CA ASP A 71 12.07 16.01 8.38
C ASP A 71 13.13 17.08 8.62
N GLN A 72 13.44 17.88 7.61
CA GLN A 72 14.41 18.98 7.69
C GLN A 72 14.03 20.04 8.76
N HIS A 73 12.73 20.28 8.95
CA HIS A 73 12.23 21.18 10.00
C HIS A 73 12.00 20.48 11.36
N GLY A 74 12.35 19.20 11.49
CA GLY A 74 12.24 18.44 12.73
C GLY A 74 10.78 18.16 13.16
N ILE A 75 9.79 18.32 12.28
CA ILE A 75 8.37 18.19 12.62
C ILE A 75 7.72 16.87 12.14
N LEU A 76 8.43 16.03 11.36
CA LEU A 76 7.86 14.84 10.73
C LEU A 76 7.17 13.91 11.74
N LEU A 77 7.83 13.57 12.85
CA LEU A 77 7.24 12.68 13.86
C LEU A 77 6.02 13.32 14.54
N GLN A 78 6.07 14.60 14.84
CA GLN A 78 4.95 15.34 15.43
C GLN A 78 3.73 15.35 14.49
N GLU A 79 3.92 15.59 13.21
CA GLU A 79 2.84 15.59 12.23
C GLU A 79 2.25 14.18 12.01
N LEU A 80 3.06 13.12 12.02
CA LEU A 80 2.58 11.73 12.02
C LEU A 80 1.65 11.44 13.20
N GLN A 81 2.03 11.91 14.41
CA GLN A 81 1.24 11.74 15.63
C GLN A 81 -0.05 12.55 15.60
N LYS A 82 0.01 13.81 15.16
CA LYS A 82 -1.13 14.71 15.01
C LYS A 82 -2.18 14.16 14.02
N ALA A 83 -1.73 13.60 12.90
CA ALA A 83 -2.59 12.95 11.91
C ALA A 83 -3.15 11.59 12.38
N LYS A 84 -2.70 11.08 13.52
CA LYS A 84 -3.12 9.78 14.09
C LYS A 84 -2.97 8.62 13.09
N LEU A 85 -1.85 8.61 12.34
CA LEU A 85 -1.54 7.55 11.37
C LEU A 85 -1.19 6.22 12.05
N GLY A 86 -0.79 6.23 13.33
CA GLY A 86 -0.38 5.05 14.11
C GLY A 86 0.97 4.48 13.66
N GLN A 87 1.51 3.50 14.40
CA GLN A 87 2.83 2.89 14.11
C GLN A 87 3.94 3.93 13.87
N TYR A 88 3.92 5.03 14.62
CA TYR A 88 4.69 6.25 14.37
C TYR A 88 6.18 6.03 14.16
N ASN A 89 6.83 5.24 15.02
CA ASN A 89 8.26 4.96 14.89
C ASN A 89 8.60 4.19 13.62
N LYS A 90 7.73 3.27 13.21
CA LYS A 90 7.89 2.49 11.99
C LYS A 90 7.71 3.38 10.76
N LEU A 91 6.65 4.20 10.73
CA LEU A 91 6.39 5.14 9.64
C LEU A 91 7.49 6.20 9.55
N PHE A 92 7.94 6.75 10.67
CA PHE A 92 9.04 7.72 10.71
C PHE A 92 10.31 7.16 10.07
N LYS A 93 10.72 5.93 10.48
CA LYS A 93 11.89 5.26 9.90
C LYS A 93 11.72 5.00 8.40
N GLY A 94 10.55 4.54 7.98
CA GLY A 94 10.28 4.25 6.58
C GLY A 94 10.23 5.50 5.71
N PHE A 95 9.59 6.55 6.17
CA PHE A 95 9.52 7.84 5.46
C PHE A 95 10.92 8.48 5.36
N LYS A 96 11.69 8.43 6.44
CA LYS A 96 13.07 8.90 6.43
C LYS A 96 13.93 8.08 5.46
N TYR A 97 13.78 6.76 5.44
CA TYR A 97 14.49 5.92 4.47
C TYR A 97 14.19 6.34 3.01
N LEU A 98 12.90 6.61 2.68
CA LEU A 98 12.49 7.01 1.33
C LEU A 98 13.09 8.34 0.87
N ILE A 99 13.29 9.30 1.78
CA ILE A 99 13.89 10.59 1.43
C ILE A 99 15.41 10.55 1.36
N ASP A 100 16.04 9.65 2.15
CA ASP A 100 17.50 9.47 2.17
C ASP A 100 17.99 8.51 1.06
N ASN A 101 17.12 7.59 0.58
CA ASN A 101 17.43 6.58 -0.42
C ASN A 101 16.42 6.66 -1.58
N PRO A 102 16.64 7.52 -2.58
CA PRO A 102 15.74 7.67 -3.71
C PRO A 102 15.52 6.35 -4.45
N ILE A 103 14.26 5.96 -4.63
CA ILE A 103 13.83 4.76 -5.35
C ILE A 103 13.17 5.18 -6.66
N ASN A 104 13.54 4.53 -7.76
CA ASN A 104 12.87 4.72 -9.04
C ASN A 104 11.52 4.00 -9.05
N LEU A 105 10.45 4.71 -8.71
CA LEU A 105 9.09 4.15 -8.65
C LEU A 105 8.50 3.78 -10.02
N GLU A 106 9.19 4.07 -11.14
CA GLU A 106 8.79 3.64 -12.47
C GLU A 106 9.24 2.21 -12.81
N GLN A 107 10.28 1.70 -12.12
CA GLN A 107 10.94 0.44 -12.46
C GLN A 107 11.28 -0.41 -11.23
N CYS A 108 10.80 -0.03 -10.05
CA CYS A 108 11.12 -0.73 -8.80
C CYS A 108 10.56 -2.16 -8.76
N LYS A 109 11.26 -3.01 -8.00
CA LYS A 109 10.91 -4.41 -7.77
C LYS A 109 10.61 -4.66 -6.28
N THR A 110 10.13 -5.87 -5.98
CA THR A 110 9.79 -6.28 -4.61
C THR A 110 10.97 -6.15 -3.65
N ASP A 111 12.15 -6.60 -4.05
CA ASP A 111 13.37 -6.60 -3.23
C ASP A 111 13.87 -5.18 -2.90
N GLU A 112 13.66 -4.21 -3.78
CA GLU A 112 13.99 -2.81 -3.52
C GLU A 112 12.99 -2.19 -2.54
N LEU A 113 11.69 -2.44 -2.73
CA LEU A 113 10.64 -1.94 -1.84
C LEU A 113 10.73 -2.56 -0.44
N GLU A 114 11.09 -3.84 -0.33
CA GLU A 114 11.19 -4.56 0.94
C GLU A 114 12.40 -4.12 1.80
N LYS A 115 13.34 -3.33 1.25
CA LYS A 115 14.38 -2.64 2.03
C LYS A 115 13.83 -1.47 2.84
N ILE A 116 12.66 -0.93 2.47
CA ILE A 116 12.04 0.21 3.16
C ILE A 116 11.49 -0.27 4.51
N PRO A 117 11.91 0.31 5.65
CA PRO A 117 11.36 -0.02 6.95
C PRO A 117 9.85 0.14 6.97
N GLY A 118 9.15 -0.98 7.19
CA GLY A 118 7.69 -0.98 7.21
C GLY A 118 7.02 -1.54 5.98
N ILE A 119 7.74 -1.77 4.91
CA ILE A 119 7.27 -2.50 3.74
C ILE A 119 7.78 -3.94 3.82
N GLY A 120 6.87 -4.90 3.85
CA GLY A 120 7.17 -6.32 3.75
C GLY A 120 6.57 -6.90 2.47
N MET A 121 6.69 -8.21 2.28
CA MET A 121 6.25 -8.94 1.07
C MET A 121 4.82 -8.59 0.62
N LYS A 122 3.87 -8.46 1.56
CA LYS A 122 2.50 -8.08 1.23
C LYS A 122 2.41 -6.65 0.67
N SER A 123 3.07 -5.69 1.32
CA SER A 123 2.95 -4.27 0.94
C SER A 123 3.71 -3.93 -0.33
N SER A 124 4.84 -4.59 -0.60
CA SER A 124 5.58 -4.45 -1.87
C SER A 124 4.72 -4.94 -3.05
N ARG A 125 4.08 -6.09 -2.90
CA ARG A 125 3.18 -6.65 -3.91
C ARG A 125 1.93 -5.80 -4.11
N PHE A 126 1.36 -5.27 -3.02
CA PHE A 126 0.21 -4.37 -3.09
C PHE A 126 0.52 -3.13 -3.93
N PHE A 127 1.68 -2.50 -3.70
CA PHE A 127 2.12 -1.37 -4.51
C PHE A 127 2.30 -1.76 -5.98
N LEU A 128 3.05 -2.83 -6.25
CA LEU A 128 3.40 -3.23 -7.63
C LEU A 128 2.19 -3.71 -8.42
N LEU A 129 1.39 -4.60 -7.87
CA LEU A 129 0.24 -5.19 -8.55
C LEU A 129 -0.80 -4.14 -8.97
N HIS A 130 -1.04 -3.14 -8.11
CA HIS A 130 -2.03 -2.09 -8.40
C HIS A 130 -1.45 -0.85 -9.10
N SER A 131 -0.12 -0.81 -9.33
CA SER A 131 0.55 0.27 -10.07
C SER A 131 1.02 -0.12 -11.46
N PHE A 132 1.23 -1.41 -11.73
CA PHE A 132 1.86 -1.86 -12.98
C PHE A 132 1.19 -3.12 -13.53
N LYS A 133 0.70 -3.02 -14.77
CA LYS A 133 -0.03 -4.11 -15.44
C LYS A 133 0.82 -5.37 -15.64
N ASN A 134 2.13 -5.22 -15.83
CA ASN A 134 3.06 -6.34 -16.06
C ASN A 134 3.25 -7.27 -14.85
N TYR A 135 2.76 -6.91 -13.66
CA TYR A 135 2.76 -7.78 -12.49
C TYR A 135 1.50 -8.64 -12.35
N ASN A 136 0.47 -8.43 -13.17
CA ASN A 136 -0.67 -9.33 -13.24
C ASN A 136 -0.22 -10.76 -13.61
N GLY A 137 -0.73 -11.76 -12.90
CA GLY A 137 -0.35 -13.15 -13.09
C GLY A 137 1.04 -13.54 -12.53
N SER A 138 1.78 -12.59 -11.95
CA SER A 138 3.12 -12.85 -11.39
C SER A 138 3.27 -12.53 -9.90
N LEU A 139 2.40 -11.68 -9.35
CA LEU A 139 2.37 -11.32 -7.92
C LEU A 139 0.95 -11.46 -7.35
N ALA A 140 0.87 -11.83 -6.07
CA ALA A 140 -0.39 -11.82 -5.31
C ALA A 140 -0.21 -11.22 -3.92
N ILE A 141 -1.27 -10.57 -3.42
CA ILE A 141 -1.28 -9.88 -2.13
C ILE A 141 -1.88 -10.82 -1.09
N LEU A 142 -1.04 -11.57 -0.38
CA LEU A 142 -1.52 -12.51 0.65
C LEU A 142 -1.93 -11.77 1.93
N ASP A 143 -3.02 -11.03 1.85
CA ASP A 143 -3.64 -10.46 3.03
C ASP A 143 -4.62 -11.44 3.70
N THR A 144 -5.26 -11.03 4.78
CA THR A 144 -6.19 -11.89 5.53
C THR A 144 -7.42 -12.25 4.72
N HIS A 145 -7.85 -11.43 3.76
CA HIS A 145 -9.01 -11.70 2.92
C HIS A 145 -8.67 -12.72 1.83
N ILE A 146 -7.55 -12.55 1.16
CA ILE A 146 -7.05 -13.49 0.15
C ILE A 146 -6.74 -14.85 0.80
N LEU A 147 -6.08 -14.87 1.96
CA LEU A 147 -5.80 -16.11 2.67
C LEU A 147 -7.08 -16.83 3.15
N LYS A 148 -8.07 -16.05 3.58
CA LYS A 148 -9.39 -16.61 3.92
C LYS A 148 -10.07 -17.20 2.68
N PHE A 149 -10.05 -16.49 1.55
CA PHE A 149 -10.57 -16.98 0.28
C PHE A 149 -9.88 -18.29 -0.15
N ILE A 150 -8.54 -18.34 -0.12
CA ILE A 150 -7.79 -19.56 -0.42
C ILE A 150 -8.23 -20.70 0.48
N LYS A 151 -8.35 -20.45 1.78
CA LYS A 151 -8.76 -21.45 2.77
C LYS A 151 -10.16 -22.02 2.53
N GLU A 152 -11.08 -21.18 2.12
CA GLU A 152 -12.48 -21.55 1.93
C GLU A 152 -12.76 -22.21 0.56
N ASN A 153 -11.97 -21.87 -0.47
CA ASN A 153 -12.29 -22.23 -1.85
C ASN A 153 -11.23 -23.07 -2.56
N ILE A 154 -9.98 -23.10 -2.06
CA ILE A 154 -8.86 -23.75 -2.76
C ILE A 154 -8.19 -24.81 -1.90
N ASP A 155 -7.68 -24.43 -0.71
CA ASP A 155 -6.93 -25.31 0.18
C ASP A 155 -7.14 -24.91 1.65
N ASN A 156 -7.79 -25.77 2.42
CA ASN A 156 -8.14 -25.53 3.81
C ASN A 156 -6.93 -25.40 4.76
N ARG A 157 -5.72 -25.73 4.29
CA ARG A 157 -4.45 -25.60 5.02
C ARG A 157 -3.90 -24.16 4.96
N ALA A 158 -4.50 -23.26 4.18
CA ALA A 158 -4.04 -21.88 4.07
C ALA A 158 -3.93 -21.19 5.45
N PRO A 159 -2.86 -20.43 5.68
CA PRO A 159 -2.62 -19.78 6.96
C PRO A 159 -3.66 -18.69 7.23
N LYS A 160 -3.90 -18.40 8.51
CA LYS A 160 -4.84 -17.34 8.92
C LYS A 160 -4.26 -15.92 8.77
N SER A 161 -2.95 -15.80 8.67
CA SER A 161 -2.23 -14.52 8.59
C SER A 161 -1.14 -14.58 7.53
N THR A 162 -0.78 -13.41 7.00
CA THR A 162 0.30 -13.26 6.00
C THR A 162 1.58 -13.98 6.44
N PRO A 163 2.10 -14.93 5.64
CA PRO A 163 3.36 -15.59 5.95
C PRO A 163 4.53 -14.59 6.00
N THR A 164 5.40 -14.77 6.99
CA THR A 164 6.62 -13.95 7.14
C THR A 164 7.85 -14.61 6.54
N ILE A 165 7.78 -15.91 6.26
CA ILE A 165 8.85 -16.69 5.64
C ILE A 165 8.65 -16.66 4.13
N ALA A 166 9.68 -16.24 3.37
CA ALA A 166 9.60 -16.02 1.93
C ALA A 166 9.16 -17.27 1.14
N VAL A 167 9.68 -18.45 1.47
CA VAL A 167 9.29 -19.72 0.81
C VAL A 167 7.81 -20.03 1.04
N THR A 168 7.31 -19.83 2.26
CA THR A 168 5.90 -20.05 2.58
C THR A 168 5.01 -19.02 1.89
N TYR A 169 5.44 -17.75 1.83
CA TYR A 169 4.71 -16.71 1.09
C TYR A 169 4.61 -17.08 -0.39
N LYS A 170 5.75 -17.44 -1.00
CA LYS A 170 5.81 -17.80 -2.42
C LYS A 170 4.91 -19.01 -2.73
N TYR A 171 4.90 -20.02 -1.88
CA TYR A 171 4.02 -21.18 -2.06
C TYR A 171 2.54 -20.77 -2.17
N TRP A 172 2.04 -19.96 -1.23
CA TRP A 172 0.64 -19.53 -1.23
C TRP A 172 0.34 -18.50 -2.31
N GLU A 173 1.32 -17.69 -2.69
CA GLU A 173 1.25 -16.81 -3.84
C GLU A 173 1.03 -17.63 -5.12
N ASP A 174 1.83 -18.69 -5.35
CA ASP A 174 1.70 -19.56 -6.51
C ASP A 174 0.37 -20.32 -6.54
N VAL A 175 -0.11 -20.78 -5.39
CA VAL A 175 -1.44 -21.42 -5.26
C VAL A 175 -2.54 -20.46 -5.73
N PHE A 176 -2.51 -19.21 -5.29
CA PHE A 176 -3.51 -18.22 -5.69
C PHE A 176 -3.39 -17.83 -7.16
N LEU A 177 -2.18 -17.60 -7.66
CA LEU A 177 -1.92 -17.27 -9.07
C LEU A 177 -2.36 -18.39 -10.01
N TYR A 178 -2.03 -19.64 -9.68
CA TYR A 178 -2.50 -20.81 -10.44
C TYR A 178 -4.03 -20.87 -10.51
N TRP A 179 -4.70 -20.57 -9.40
CA TRP A 179 -6.16 -20.56 -9.37
C TRP A 179 -6.73 -19.43 -10.22
N CYS A 180 -6.15 -18.21 -10.18
CA CYS A 180 -6.54 -17.08 -11.03
C CYS A 180 -6.40 -17.42 -12.50
N ASP A 181 -5.28 -18.03 -12.91
CA ASP A 181 -5.03 -18.47 -14.29
C ASP A 181 -6.09 -19.48 -14.76
N LYS A 182 -6.36 -20.52 -13.96
CA LYS A 182 -7.38 -21.54 -14.26
C LYS A 182 -8.78 -20.96 -14.42
N MET A 183 -9.11 -19.90 -13.68
CA MET A 183 -10.41 -19.23 -13.72
C MET A 183 -10.46 -18.09 -14.75
N GLY A 184 -9.35 -17.81 -15.47
CA GLY A 184 -9.24 -16.70 -16.40
C GLY A 184 -9.40 -15.33 -15.74
N LYS A 185 -8.96 -15.20 -14.47
CA LYS A 185 -9.12 -13.97 -13.67
C LYS A 185 -7.87 -13.11 -13.72
N ASP A 186 -8.03 -11.80 -13.94
CA ASP A 186 -6.99 -10.80 -13.68
C ASP A 186 -6.71 -10.73 -12.18
N THR A 187 -5.44 -10.88 -11.80
CA THR A 187 -5.07 -10.99 -10.37
C THR A 187 -5.38 -9.72 -9.58
N ALA A 188 -5.15 -8.53 -10.15
CA ALA A 188 -5.39 -7.26 -9.47
C ALA A 188 -6.89 -6.96 -9.33
N GLU A 189 -7.68 -7.27 -10.37
CA GLU A 189 -9.14 -7.11 -10.32
C GLU A 189 -9.75 -8.09 -9.34
N PHE A 190 -9.30 -9.34 -9.35
CA PHE A 190 -9.83 -10.38 -8.48
C PHE A 190 -9.44 -10.16 -7.00
N ASP A 191 -8.22 -9.69 -6.73
CA ASP A 191 -7.83 -9.24 -5.38
C ASP A 191 -8.83 -8.19 -4.84
N LEU A 192 -9.15 -7.20 -5.65
CA LEU A 192 -10.09 -6.15 -5.27
C LEU A 192 -11.54 -6.66 -5.13
N GLU A 193 -11.98 -7.62 -5.96
CA GLU A 193 -13.29 -8.28 -5.81
C GLU A 193 -13.40 -9.01 -4.48
N ILE A 194 -12.38 -9.83 -4.15
CA ILE A 194 -12.32 -10.55 -2.87
C ILE A 194 -12.33 -9.57 -1.71
N TRP A 195 -11.46 -8.56 -1.74
CA TRP A 195 -11.39 -7.55 -0.68
C TRP A 195 -12.77 -6.89 -0.46
N LYS A 196 -13.44 -6.47 -1.53
CA LYS A 196 -14.79 -5.85 -1.46
C LYS A 196 -15.83 -6.81 -0.88
N SER A 197 -15.78 -8.09 -1.21
CA SER A 197 -16.74 -9.08 -0.71
C SER A 197 -16.62 -9.30 0.79
N TYR A 198 -15.39 -9.42 1.29
CA TYR A 198 -15.11 -9.64 2.72
C TYR A 198 -15.18 -8.35 3.56
N ALA A 199 -14.83 -7.19 3.00
CA ALA A 199 -14.93 -5.91 3.69
C ALA A 199 -16.39 -5.46 3.94
N ARG A 200 -17.35 -5.88 3.10
CA ARG A 200 -18.78 -5.57 3.29
C ARG A 200 -19.39 -6.26 4.51
N THR A 201 -18.78 -7.33 5.01
CA THR A 201 -19.22 -8.02 6.22
C THR A 201 -18.78 -7.32 7.51
N ALA A 202 -17.84 -6.40 7.42
CA ALA A 202 -17.42 -5.51 8.50
C ALA A 202 -18.13 -4.14 8.34
N LYS A 203 -19.48 -4.14 8.49
CA LYS A 203 -20.21 -2.86 8.57
C LYS A 203 -19.78 -2.09 9.83
N PRO A 204 -19.69 -0.74 9.74
CA PRO A 204 -19.45 0.11 10.89
C PRO A 204 -20.56 0.03 11.92
#